data_4395939f1319dd09379dfb73482f18dd
#
_entry.id   4395939f1319dd09379dfb73482f18dd
#
_cell.length_a   1.000
_cell.length_b   1.000
_cell.length_c   1.000
_cell.angle_alpha   90.00
_cell.angle_beta   90.00
_cell.angle_gamma   90.00
#
_symmetry.space_group_name_H-M   'P 1'
#
loop_
_entity.id
_entity.type
_entity.pdbx_description
1 polymer ?
#
loop_
_entity_poly.entity_id
_entity_poly.type
_entity_poly.pdbx_seq_one_letter_code
_entity_poly.pdbx_strand_id
1 'polypeptide(L)'
;DLKPHTEASLLSVMEHAGSEDTNADAERKGLGTPATRAAVIEKLVNSGFVERKGKQLFPTKNGINLVCVLPDSLTSPKLTAEWENTLTLIAKGNANPEDFMQGIEAMAQELVKAYPFLSEKDKELFKEEKPVIGKCPRCGSPVHESKKNYYCSDRDCTFTMWKNDRFFEERKTVFTPKIAAALLKSGKASV
;
A
#
# COMPACT_ATOMS: atom_id res chain seq x y z
N ASP A 1 -16.89 0.33 15.63
CA ASP A 1 -16.16 -0.48 14.65
C ASP A 1 -16.87 -0.40 13.31
N LEU A 2 -16.18 0.15 12.31
CA LEU A 2 -16.66 0.18 10.93
C LEU A 2 -16.65 -1.25 10.38
N LYS A 3 -17.75 -1.68 9.77
CA LYS A 3 -17.82 -2.99 9.11
C LYS A 3 -16.98 -2.96 7.83
N PRO A 4 -16.18 -3.99 7.54
CA PRO A 4 -15.43 -4.06 6.31
C PRO A 4 -16.37 -4.15 5.09
N HIS A 5 -15.99 -3.48 4.01
CA HIS A 5 -16.76 -3.49 2.78
C HIS A 5 -16.61 -4.81 2.01
N THR A 6 -17.69 -5.23 1.37
CA THR A 6 -17.62 -6.15 0.24
C THR A 6 -17.34 -5.37 -1.04
N GLU A 7 -16.97 -6.02 -2.13
CA GLU A 7 -16.82 -5.34 -3.43
C GLU A 7 -18.09 -4.61 -3.84
N ALA A 8 -19.25 -5.25 -3.70
CA ALA A 8 -20.54 -4.65 -4.02
C ALA A 8 -20.85 -3.40 -3.16
N SER A 9 -20.59 -3.48 -1.85
CA SER A 9 -20.83 -2.33 -0.96
C SER A 9 -19.84 -1.19 -1.22
N LEU A 10 -18.57 -1.49 -1.56
CA LEU A 10 -17.58 -0.47 -1.91
C LEU A 10 -17.92 0.20 -3.24
N LEU A 11 -18.34 -0.55 -4.26
CA LEU A 11 -18.80 -0.01 -5.53
C LEU A 11 -19.99 0.96 -5.33
N SER A 12 -20.94 0.60 -4.47
CA SER A 12 -22.07 1.49 -4.13
C SER A 12 -21.61 2.76 -3.41
N VAL A 13 -20.66 2.66 -2.46
CA VAL A 13 -20.10 3.85 -1.79
C VAL A 13 -19.34 4.74 -2.79
N MET A 14 -18.56 4.16 -3.69
CA MET A 14 -17.87 4.92 -4.75
C MET A 14 -18.87 5.67 -5.67
N GLU A 15 -20.02 5.08 -5.93
CA GLU A 15 -21.05 5.69 -6.76
C GLU A 15 -21.67 6.95 -6.12
N HIS A 16 -21.79 6.95 -4.81
CA HIS A 16 -22.41 8.05 -4.07
C HIS A 16 -21.40 9.00 -3.41
N ALA A 17 -20.09 8.69 -3.51
CA ALA A 17 -19.04 9.52 -2.93
C ALA A 17 -19.04 10.93 -3.55
N GLY A 18 -19.04 11.97 -2.71
CA GLY A 18 -19.06 13.37 -3.15
C GLY A 18 -20.38 13.83 -3.80
N SER A 19 -21.45 13.06 -3.66
CA SER A 19 -22.77 13.43 -4.23
C SER A 19 -23.33 14.73 -3.66
N GLU A 20 -22.98 15.09 -2.43
CA GLU A 20 -23.37 16.34 -1.79
C GLU A 20 -22.66 17.56 -2.39
N ASP A 21 -21.45 17.36 -2.91
CA ASP A 21 -20.61 18.41 -3.52
C ASP A 21 -20.76 18.47 -5.05
N THR A 22 -21.55 17.56 -5.65
CA THR A 22 -21.71 17.45 -7.10
C THR A 22 -23.01 18.11 -7.54
N ASN A 23 -22.93 18.96 -8.57
CA ASN A 23 -24.12 19.61 -9.15
C ASN A 23 -25.12 18.59 -9.72
N ALA A 24 -26.42 18.90 -9.65
CA ALA A 24 -27.48 18.02 -10.16
C ALA A 24 -27.30 17.65 -11.64
N ASP A 25 -26.74 18.58 -12.42
CA ASP A 25 -26.52 18.48 -13.86
C ASP A 25 -25.17 17.86 -14.24
N ALA A 26 -24.32 17.47 -13.27
CA ALA A 26 -23.06 16.83 -13.58
C ALA A 26 -23.27 15.50 -14.30
N GLU A 27 -22.56 15.31 -15.41
CA GLU A 27 -22.67 14.12 -16.25
C GLU A 27 -22.21 12.87 -15.48
N ARG A 28 -21.21 13.03 -14.61
CA ARG A 28 -20.64 11.96 -13.80
C ARG A 28 -20.79 12.27 -12.32
N LYS A 29 -21.21 11.27 -11.56
CA LYS A 29 -21.34 11.33 -10.11
C LYS A 29 -20.55 10.22 -9.45
N GLY A 30 -19.95 10.53 -8.31
CA GLY A 30 -19.15 9.59 -7.55
C GLY A 30 -17.71 9.45 -8.06
N LEU A 31 -16.98 8.49 -7.48
CA LEU A 31 -15.59 8.18 -7.84
C LEU A 31 -15.54 7.18 -9.00
N GLY A 32 -14.97 7.59 -10.12
CA GLY A 32 -14.87 6.78 -11.33
C GLY A 32 -16.21 6.51 -12.03
N THR A 33 -16.14 5.93 -13.21
CA THR A 33 -17.32 5.48 -13.96
C THR A 33 -17.73 4.06 -13.56
N PRO A 34 -18.97 3.61 -13.84
CA PRO A 34 -19.37 2.23 -13.60
C PRO A 34 -18.40 1.20 -14.22
N ALA A 35 -17.89 1.50 -15.42
CA ALA A 35 -16.95 0.62 -16.13
C ALA A 35 -15.56 0.57 -15.49
N THR A 36 -15.12 1.63 -14.80
CA THR A 36 -13.75 1.74 -14.26
C THR A 36 -13.65 1.40 -12.79
N ARG A 37 -14.74 1.49 -12.01
CA ARG A 37 -14.72 1.26 -10.55
C ARG A 37 -14.16 -0.11 -10.17
N ALA A 38 -14.59 -1.17 -10.84
CA ALA A 38 -14.07 -2.52 -10.59
C ALA A 38 -12.56 -2.62 -10.87
N ALA A 39 -12.09 -2.00 -11.96
CA ALA A 39 -10.67 -1.97 -12.30
C ALA A 39 -9.83 -1.19 -11.27
N VAL A 40 -10.39 -0.14 -10.66
CA VAL A 40 -9.74 0.60 -9.57
C VAL A 40 -9.57 -0.29 -8.34
N ILE A 41 -10.60 -1.04 -7.94
CA ILE A 41 -10.51 -1.99 -6.82
C ILE A 41 -9.44 -3.04 -7.10
N GLU A 42 -9.43 -3.64 -8.31
CA GLU A 42 -8.40 -4.60 -8.70
C GLU A 42 -6.99 -3.99 -8.64
N LYS A 43 -6.83 -2.75 -9.10
CA LYS A 43 -5.55 -2.05 -9.02
C LYS A 43 -5.07 -1.87 -7.59
N LEU A 44 -5.96 -1.51 -6.66
CA LEU A 44 -5.63 -1.36 -5.24
C LEU A 44 -5.20 -2.69 -4.61
N VAL A 45 -5.87 -3.80 -4.96
CA VAL A 45 -5.52 -5.15 -4.50
C VAL A 45 -4.17 -5.58 -5.09
N ASN A 46 -3.97 -5.43 -6.39
CA ASN A 46 -2.73 -5.81 -7.07
C ASN A 46 -1.52 -4.98 -6.60
N SER A 47 -1.75 -3.73 -6.21
CA SER A 47 -0.72 -2.85 -5.63
C SER A 47 -0.45 -3.11 -4.15
N GLY A 48 -1.20 -4.04 -3.52
CA GLY A 48 -1.01 -4.40 -2.12
C GLY A 48 -1.50 -3.37 -1.10
N PHE A 49 -2.35 -2.41 -1.52
CA PHE A 49 -2.96 -1.44 -0.62
C PHE A 49 -4.24 -1.95 0.04
N VAL A 50 -4.90 -2.91 -0.62
CA VAL A 50 -6.10 -3.59 -0.12
C VAL A 50 -5.90 -5.10 -0.26
N GLU A 51 -6.40 -5.86 0.69
CA GLU A 51 -6.40 -7.34 0.63
C GLU A 51 -7.84 -7.88 0.67
N ARG A 52 -8.05 -9.03 -0.01
CA ARG A 52 -9.31 -9.77 0.07
C ARG A 52 -9.23 -10.85 1.14
N LYS A 53 -10.18 -10.85 2.07
CA LYS A 53 -10.39 -11.95 3.04
C LYS A 53 -11.80 -12.50 2.86
N GLY A 54 -11.93 -13.59 2.15
CA GLY A 54 -13.22 -14.11 1.70
C GLY A 54 -13.93 -13.13 0.75
N LYS A 55 -15.12 -12.65 1.11
CA LYS A 55 -15.90 -11.67 0.33
C LYS A 55 -15.64 -10.21 0.75
N GLN A 56 -14.79 -9.99 1.73
CA GLN A 56 -14.55 -8.67 2.32
C GLN A 56 -13.20 -8.09 1.88
N LEU A 57 -13.17 -6.76 1.80
CA LEU A 57 -11.98 -5.97 1.49
C LEU A 57 -11.46 -5.32 2.77
N PHE A 58 -10.17 -5.44 3.01
CA PHE A 58 -9.48 -4.84 4.15
C PHE A 58 -8.32 -3.97 3.67
N PRO A 59 -8.13 -2.78 4.22
CA PRO A 59 -6.92 -2.03 3.96
C PRO A 59 -5.71 -2.76 4.55
N THR A 60 -4.62 -2.80 3.80
CA THR A 60 -3.33 -3.29 4.32
C THR A 60 -2.64 -2.18 5.13
N LYS A 61 -1.59 -2.54 5.90
CA LYS A 61 -0.74 -1.55 6.58
C LYS A 61 -0.22 -0.49 5.60
N ASN A 62 0.23 -0.91 4.41
CA ASN A 62 0.71 0.01 3.37
C ASN A 62 -0.40 0.92 2.84
N GLY A 63 -1.63 0.40 2.68
CA GLY A 63 -2.78 1.22 2.28
C GLY A 63 -3.13 2.29 3.31
N ILE A 64 -3.16 1.92 4.58
CA ILE A 64 -3.40 2.86 5.70
C ILE A 64 -2.30 3.92 5.74
N ASN A 65 -1.03 3.50 5.70
CA ASN A 65 0.12 4.41 5.74
C ASN A 65 0.11 5.40 4.57
N LEU A 66 -0.27 4.93 3.36
CA LEU A 66 -0.40 5.80 2.19
C LEU A 66 -1.41 6.94 2.45
N VAL A 67 -2.60 6.59 2.94
CA VAL A 67 -3.64 7.59 3.24
C VAL A 67 -3.18 8.57 4.33
N CYS A 68 -2.43 8.11 5.34
CA CYS A 68 -1.90 8.98 6.41
C CYS A 68 -0.85 10.00 5.92
N VAL A 69 -0.16 9.71 4.80
CA VAL A 69 0.88 10.59 4.25
C VAL A 69 0.32 11.54 3.19
N LEU A 70 -0.77 11.16 2.52
CA LEU A 70 -1.39 11.98 1.50
C LEU A 70 -2.10 13.21 2.11
N PRO A 71 -2.10 14.35 1.40
CA PRO A 71 -2.87 15.53 1.83
C PRO A 71 -4.38 15.27 1.76
N ASP A 72 -5.12 15.96 2.61
CA ASP A 72 -6.59 15.85 2.70
C ASP A 72 -7.29 16.09 1.36
N SER A 73 -6.73 16.97 0.52
CA SER A 73 -7.26 17.24 -0.82
C SER A 73 -7.31 16.01 -1.73
N LEU A 74 -6.34 15.09 -1.58
CA LEU A 74 -6.28 13.84 -2.36
C LEU A 74 -7.05 12.69 -1.71
N THR A 75 -7.32 12.76 -0.42
CA THR A 75 -8.05 11.72 0.31
C THR A 75 -9.56 11.97 0.38
N SER A 76 -10.01 13.16 -0.03
CA SER A 76 -11.42 13.54 -0.09
C SER A 76 -12.03 13.35 -1.49
N PRO A 77 -13.27 12.89 -1.62
CA PRO A 77 -13.98 12.86 -2.91
C PRO A 77 -14.33 14.26 -3.46
N LYS A 78 -14.19 15.32 -2.65
CA LYS A 78 -14.55 16.68 -2.99
C LYS A 78 -13.81 17.19 -4.22
N LEU A 79 -12.50 16.96 -4.32
CA LEU A 79 -11.69 17.34 -5.48
C LEU A 79 -12.26 16.76 -6.79
N THR A 80 -12.66 15.48 -6.76
CA THR A 80 -13.27 14.82 -7.93
C THR A 80 -14.61 15.48 -8.28
N ALA A 81 -15.45 15.80 -7.28
CA ALA A 81 -16.73 16.48 -7.50
C ALA A 81 -16.53 17.88 -8.09
N GLU A 82 -15.58 18.66 -7.60
CA GLU A 82 -15.23 19.98 -8.13
C GLU A 82 -14.77 19.92 -9.59
N TRP A 83 -13.95 18.92 -9.94
CA TRP A 83 -13.51 18.72 -11.32
C TRP A 83 -14.64 18.31 -12.25
N GLU A 84 -15.52 17.40 -11.85
CA GLU A 84 -16.68 16.98 -12.65
C GLU A 84 -17.66 18.16 -12.85
N ASN A 85 -17.85 19.00 -11.83
CA ASN A 85 -18.64 20.23 -11.97
C ASN A 85 -18.02 21.19 -12.99
N THR A 86 -16.70 21.39 -12.93
CA THR A 86 -16.00 22.27 -13.88
C THR A 86 -16.04 21.71 -15.29
N LEU A 87 -15.83 20.42 -15.49
CA LEU A 87 -15.93 19.75 -16.79
C LEU A 87 -17.35 19.89 -17.38
N THR A 88 -18.38 19.81 -16.53
CA THR A 88 -19.77 20.05 -16.95
C THR A 88 -19.98 21.49 -17.42
N LEU A 89 -19.38 22.48 -16.74
CA LEU A 89 -19.43 23.88 -17.16
C LEU A 89 -18.69 24.10 -18.49
N ILE A 90 -17.55 23.45 -18.69
CA ILE A 90 -16.79 23.50 -19.95
C ILE A 90 -17.64 22.93 -21.10
N ALA A 91 -18.26 21.76 -20.88
CA ALA A 91 -19.12 21.13 -21.88
C ALA A 91 -20.32 22.02 -22.28
N LYS A 92 -20.82 22.86 -21.37
CA LYS A 92 -21.87 23.86 -21.60
C LYS A 92 -21.36 25.20 -22.19
N GLY A 93 -20.05 25.35 -22.38
CA GLY A 93 -19.42 26.59 -22.85
C GLY A 93 -19.36 27.72 -21.81
N ASN A 94 -19.54 27.39 -20.53
CA ASN A 94 -19.58 28.35 -19.40
C ASN A 94 -18.28 28.42 -18.60
N ALA A 95 -17.24 27.66 -18.98
CA ALA A 95 -15.91 27.70 -18.39
C ALA A 95 -14.85 27.44 -19.46
N ASN A 96 -13.62 27.90 -19.21
CA ASN A 96 -12.50 27.78 -20.13
C ASN A 96 -11.72 26.47 -19.87
N PRO A 97 -11.51 25.61 -20.90
CA PRO A 97 -10.69 24.39 -20.75
C PRO A 97 -9.24 24.67 -20.38
N GLU A 98 -8.63 25.75 -20.89
CA GLU A 98 -7.24 26.10 -20.61
C GLU A 98 -7.03 26.45 -19.13
N ASP A 99 -7.96 27.19 -18.51
CA ASP A 99 -7.89 27.55 -17.08
C ASP A 99 -7.99 26.27 -16.21
N PHE A 100 -8.82 25.33 -16.60
CA PHE A 100 -8.93 24.03 -15.93
C PHE A 100 -7.63 23.23 -16.00
N MET A 101 -6.99 23.16 -17.17
CA MET A 101 -5.72 22.45 -17.35
C MET A 101 -4.59 23.11 -16.56
N GLN A 102 -4.51 24.47 -16.58
CA GLN A 102 -3.56 25.22 -15.78
C GLN A 102 -3.73 24.96 -14.26
N GLY A 103 -4.97 24.85 -13.80
CA GLY A 103 -5.28 24.49 -12.42
C GLY A 103 -4.77 23.10 -12.03
N ILE A 104 -4.92 22.11 -12.90
CA ILE A 104 -4.36 20.76 -12.69
C ILE A 104 -2.84 20.79 -12.66
N GLU A 105 -2.21 21.49 -13.60
CA GLU A 105 -0.74 21.61 -13.67
C GLU A 105 -0.19 22.29 -12.41
N ALA A 106 -0.81 23.39 -11.96
CA ALA A 106 -0.41 24.09 -10.74
C ALA A 106 -0.51 23.18 -9.51
N MET A 107 -1.63 22.47 -9.36
CA MET A 107 -1.82 21.50 -8.27
C MET A 107 -0.75 20.40 -8.31
N ALA A 108 -0.47 19.83 -9.48
CA ALA A 108 0.56 18.81 -9.62
C ALA A 108 1.95 19.33 -9.24
N GLN A 109 2.29 20.56 -9.65
CA GLN A 109 3.53 21.21 -9.29
C GLN A 109 3.66 21.48 -7.79
N GLU A 110 2.57 21.90 -7.14
CA GLU A 110 2.52 22.09 -5.69
C GLU A 110 2.74 20.79 -4.93
N LEU A 111 2.07 19.71 -5.35
CA LEU A 111 2.24 18.39 -4.76
C LEU A 111 3.69 17.89 -4.89
N VAL A 112 4.30 18.04 -6.06
CA VAL A 112 5.71 17.65 -6.27
C VAL A 112 6.66 18.50 -5.43
N LYS A 113 6.39 19.79 -5.24
CA LYS A 113 7.19 20.67 -4.39
C LYS A 113 7.00 20.39 -2.89
N ALA A 114 5.77 20.08 -2.47
CA ALA A 114 5.45 19.80 -1.08
C ALA A 114 5.97 18.44 -0.62
N TYR A 115 6.02 17.45 -1.54
CA TYR A 115 6.41 16.06 -1.24
C TYR A 115 7.63 15.60 -2.06
N PRO A 116 8.75 16.34 -2.08
CA PRO A 116 9.94 15.95 -2.84
C PRO A 116 10.57 14.68 -2.27
N PHE A 117 10.42 14.46 -0.96
CA PHE A 117 10.86 13.27 -0.24
C PHE A 117 9.90 13.00 0.92
N LEU A 118 9.67 11.73 1.20
CA LEU A 118 9.03 11.33 2.45
C LEU A 118 9.90 11.77 3.64
N SER A 119 9.28 12.33 4.68
CA SER A 119 9.99 12.60 5.92
C SER A 119 10.58 11.31 6.51
N GLU A 120 11.60 11.39 7.34
CA GLU A 120 12.17 10.19 7.98
C GLU A 120 11.13 9.44 8.81
N LYS A 121 10.18 10.18 9.42
CA LYS A 121 9.05 9.61 10.15
C LYS A 121 8.11 8.84 9.20
N ASP A 122 7.81 9.38 8.02
CA ASP A 122 6.94 8.72 7.04
C ASP A 122 7.62 7.52 6.41
N LYS A 123 8.92 7.60 6.16
CA LYS A 123 9.72 6.43 5.71
C LYS A 123 9.67 5.28 6.71
N GLU A 124 9.62 5.57 8.01
CA GLU A 124 9.48 4.53 9.04
C GLU A 124 8.15 3.79 8.97
N LEU A 125 7.04 4.48 8.58
CA LEU A 125 5.75 3.83 8.37
C LEU A 125 5.79 2.76 7.30
N PHE A 126 6.60 2.95 6.24
CA PHE A 126 6.73 2.02 5.12
C PHE A 126 7.87 1.01 5.27
N LYS A 127 8.63 1.03 6.37
CA LYS A 127 9.61 -0.02 6.65
C LYS A 127 8.85 -1.34 6.85
N GLU A 128 9.16 -2.31 5.99
CA GLU A 128 8.68 -3.67 6.18
C GLU A 128 9.25 -4.22 7.49
N GLU A 129 8.39 -4.54 8.42
CA GLU A 129 8.76 -5.34 9.59
C GLU A 129 9.07 -6.76 9.11
N LYS A 130 10.34 -7.02 8.85
CA LYS A 130 10.76 -8.37 8.48
C LYS A 130 10.46 -9.31 9.64
N PRO A 131 9.81 -10.45 9.39
CA PRO A 131 9.50 -11.40 10.45
C PRO A 131 10.79 -11.83 11.16
N VAL A 132 10.74 -11.83 12.49
CA VAL A 132 11.85 -12.29 13.32
C VAL A 132 11.80 -13.81 13.35
N ILE A 133 12.86 -14.46 12.84
CA ILE A 133 12.99 -15.92 12.82
C ILE A 133 13.46 -16.44 14.18
N GLY A 134 14.28 -15.67 14.89
CA GLY A 134 14.81 -16.03 16.20
C GLY A 134 15.82 -15.00 16.70
N LYS A 135 16.48 -15.31 17.80
CA LYS A 135 17.56 -14.48 18.36
C LYS A 135 18.91 -14.93 17.85
N CYS A 136 19.78 -13.99 17.56
CA CYS A 136 21.16 -14.26 17.15
C CYS A 136 21.94 -14.93 18.29
N PRO A 137 22.62 -16.08 18.07
CA PRO A 137 23.39 -16.75 19.11
C PRO A 137 24.67 -16.01 19.51
N ARG A 138 25.11 -15.00 18.72
CA ARG A 138 26.29 -14.20 19.00
C ARG A 138 26.02 -12.95 19.82
N CYS A 139 24.99 -12.17 19.44
CA CYS A 139 24.71 -10.86 20.04
C CYS A 139 23.28 -10.72 20.61
N GLY A 140 22.41 -11.72 20.45
CA GLY A 140 21.03 -11.69 20.94
C GLY A 140 20.05 -10.89 20.11
N SER A 141 20.51 -10.12 19.11
CA SER A 141 19.66 -9.30 18.24
C SER A 141 18.76 -10.17 17.34
N PRO A 142 17.65 -9.60 16.80
CA PRO A 142 16.76 -10.34 15.91
C PRO A 142 17.46 -10.87 14.67
N VAL A 143 17.10 -12.09 14.25
CA VAL A 143 17.52 -12.68 12.97
C VAL A 143 16.34 -12.63 12.02
N HIS A 144 16.57 -12.11 10.81
CA HIS A 144 15.58 -11.96 9.75
C HIS A 144 15.89 -12.85 8.56
N GLU A 145 14.87 -13.10 7.75
CA GLU A 145 14.98 -13.84 6.49
C GLU A 145 15.24 -12.89 5.32
N SER A 146 16.12 -13.30 4.40
CA SER A 146 16.26 -12.74 3.06
C SER A 146 16.06 -13.82 1.99
N LYS A 147 16.14 -13.44 0.71
CA LYS A 147 16.06 -14.41 -0.39
C LYS A 147 17.16 -15.46 -0.33
N LYS A 148 18.38 -15.11 0.13
CA LYS A 148 19.57 -15.96 0.07
C LYS A 148 20.01 -16.52 1.43
N ASN A 149 19.64 -15.87 2.54
CA ASN A 149 20.15 -16.21 3.87
C ASN A 149 19.19 -15.77 5.00
N TYR A 150 19.50 -16.24 6.21
CA TYR A 150 19.02 -15.69 7.47
C TYR A 150 20.15 -14.89 8.09
N TYR A 151 19.94 -13.63 8.48
CA TYR A 151 20.99 -12.70 8.90
C TYR A 151 20.60 -11.94 10.16
N CYS A 152 21.61 -11.58 10.96
CA CYS A 152 21.41 -10.75 12.15
C CYS A 152 21.06 -9.31 11.75
N SER A 153 20.11 -8.69 12.47
CA SER A 153 19.73 -7.29 12.25
C SER A 153 20.77 -6.28 12.69
N ASP A 154 21.67 -6.69 13.59
CA ASP A 154 22.77 -5.87 14.07
C ASP A 154 23.86 -5.77 12.99
N ARG A 155 24.22 -4.53 12.62
CA ARG A 155 25.18 -4.23 11.54
C ARG A 155 26.60 -4.65 11.89
N ASP A 156 26.94 -4.66 13.18
CA ASP A 156 28.27 -5.02 13.67
C ASP A 156 28.40 -6.54 13.86
N CYS A 157 27.28 -7.26 13.76
CA CYS A 157 27.25 -8.71 13.91
C CYS A 157 27.25 -9.41 12.54
N THR A 158 28.28 -10.17 12.26
CA THR A 158 28.47 -10.91 11.00
C THR A 158 27.74 -12.25 10.95
N PHE A 159 26.84 -12.54 11.93
CA PHE A 159 26.12 -13.81 11.94
C PHE A 159 25.16 -13.94 10.77
N THR A 160 25.35 -15.02 9.99
CA THR A 160 24.47 -15.37 8.85
C THR A 160 24.40 -16.88 8.67
N MET A 161 23.25 -17.38 8.22
CA MET A 161 23.05 -18.77 7.80
C MET A 161 22.59 -18.76 6.35
N TRP A 162 23.35 -19.37 5.46
CA TRP A 162 23.06 -19.37 4.02
C TRP A 162 22.04 -20.47 3.66
N LYS A 163 21.07 -20.14 2.80
CA LYS A 163 20.06 -21.10 2.35
C LYS A 163 20.61 -22.16 1.41
N ASN A 164 21.70 -21.85 0.71
CA ASN A 164 22.46 -22.77 -0.15
C ASN A 164 23.64 -23.40 0.59
N ASP A 165 23.49 -23.67 1.88
CA ASP A 165 24.53 -24.38 2.63
C ASP A 165 24.65 -25.82 2.11
N ARG A 166 25.92 -26.26 1.93
CA ARG A 166 26.28 -27.58 1.39
C ARG A 166 25.62 -28.73 2.15
N PHE A 167 25.47 -28.62 3.46
CA PHE A 167 24.78 -29.61 4.28
C PHE A 167 23.35 -29.88 3.83
N PHE A 168 22.60 -28.86 3.46
CA PHE A 168 21.23 -28.98 2.99
C PHE A 168 21.15 -29.42 1.53
N GLU A 169 22.10 -28.98 0.70
CA GLU A 169 22.21 -29.38 -0.71
C GLU A 169 22.48 -30.89 -0.83
N GLU A 170 23.44 -31.41 -0.08
CA GLU A 170 23.77 -32.86 -0.09
C GLU A 170 22.63 -33.75 0.38
N ARG A 171 21.76 -33.24 1.27
CA ARG A 171 20.56 -33.95 1.76
C ARG A 171 19.32 -33.67 0.92
N LYS A 172 19.42 -32.89 -0.14
CA LYS A 172 18.29 -32.46 -0.98
C LYS A 172 17.13 -31.87 -0.18
N THR A 173 17.46 -31.17 0.93
CA THR A 173 16.50 -30.57 1.85
C THR A 173 16.53 -29.06 1.74
N VAL A 174 15.35 -28.43 1.71
CA VAL A 174 15.25 -26.97 1.67
C VAL A 174 15.44 -26.41 3.08
N PHE A 175 16.37 -25.47 3.24
CA PHE A 175 16.57 -24.77 4.50
C PHE A 175 15.43 -23.76 4.76
N THR A 176 14.38 -24.21 5.44
CA THR A 176 13.16 -23.44 5.70
C THR A 176 13.28 -22.53 6.93
N PRO A 177 12.44 -21.50 7.06
CA PRO A 177 12.36 -20.67 8.28
C PRO A 177 12.13 -21.47 9.56
N LYS A 178 11.39 -22.58 9.49
CA LYS A 178 11.15 -23.47 10.65
C LYS A 178 12.44 -24.14 11.13
N ILE A 179 13.25 -24.62 10.19
CA ILE A 179 14.56 -25.24 10.49
C ILE A 179 15.49 -24.17 11.06
N ALA A 180 15.53 -22.98 10.46
CA ALA A 180 16.33 -21.86 10.95
C ALA A 180 15.94 -21.45 12.38
N ALA A 181 14.65 -21.32 12.67
CA ALA A 181 14.14 -21.00 14.00
C ALA A 181 14.52 -22.08 15.04
N ALA A 182 14.44 -23.37 14.68
CA ALA A 182 14.84 -24.46 15.57
C ALA A 182 16.35 -24.42 15.86
N LEU A 183 17.18 -24.20 14.86
CA LEU A 183 18.63 -24.03 15.01
C LEU A 183 18.97 -22.84 15.91
N LEU A 184 18.32 -21.69 15.72
CA LEU A 184 18.54 -20.49 16.55
C LEU A 184 18.10 -20.70 18.01
N LYS A 185 17.07 -21.51 18.25
CA LYS A 185 16.53 -21.78 19.59
C LYS A 185 17.31 -22.82 20.38
N SER A 186 17.72 -23.90 19.75
CA SER A 186 18.25 -25.09 20.44
C SER A 186 19.56 -25.63 19.86
N GLY A 187 20.05 -25.02 18.77
CA GLY A 187 21.25 -25.54 18.06
C GLY A 187 20.99 -26.85 17.30
N LYS A 188 19.77 -27.36 17.31
CA LYS A 188 19.38 -28.64 16.68
C LYS A 188 18.10 -28.50 15.92
N ALA A 189 17.98 -29.13 14.76
CA ALA A 189 16.77 -29.23 13.98
C ALA A 189 16.66 -30.63 13.36
N SER A 190 15.44 -31.17 13.30
CA SER A 190 15.16 -32.35 12.49
C SER A 190 15.04 -31.92 11.04
N VAL A 191 15.74 -32.61 10.14
CA VAL A 191 15.84 -32.34 8.70
C VAL A 191 15.28 -33.53 7.94
#